data_cd720cd1412c775f4695b42d2498beec
#
_entry.id   cd720cd1412c775f4695b42d2498beec
#
_cell.length_a   1.000
_cell.length_b   1.000
_cell.length_c   1.000
_cell.angle_alpha   90.00
_cell.angle_beta   90.00
_cell.angle_gamma   90.00
#
_symmetry.space_group_name_H-M   'P 1'
#
loop_
_entity.id
_entity.type
_entity.pdbx_description
1 polymer ?
#
loop_
_entity_poly.entity_id
_entity_poly.type
_entity_poly.pdbx_seq_one_letter_code
_entity_poly.pdbx_strand_id
1 'polypeptide(L)'
;MRVVRILLLCLIATALPARAAKPPVILVVGDSLSAGYGLVPGQGWVALLQQRLKKQGYGHRVVNASVSGETTDGGVARLDRALAIHKPGIVIIELGGNDGLRGLPVSRVQANLALLITKSRAAGAEVLLLAIRVPTNYGPQYTNSFQQIYRDLATKYRIGVAALVDPQVALNLAYFQPDGIHPNARAQPLLLDNVWVQLSPLLRP
;
A
#
# COMPACT_ATOMS: atom_id res chain seq x y z
N MET A 1 48.17 62.55 -15.98
CA MET A 1 47.99 61.13 -16.10
C MET A 1 47.08 60.65 -14.96
N ARG A 2 45.80 60.30 -15.26
CA ARG A 2 44.82 59.83 -14.30
C ARG A 2 44.80 58.30 -14.33
N VAL A 3 45.18 57.66 -13.21
CA VAL A 3 45.16 56.17 -13.06
C VAL A 3 43.76 55.78 -12.63
N VAL A 4 43.01 55.08 -13.48
CA VAL A 4 41.72 54.50 -13.18
C VAL A 4 41.99 53.14 -12.51
N ARG A 5 41.66 53.03 -11.21
CA ARG A 5 41.65 51.74 -10.50
C ARG A 5 40.33 51.03 -10.76
N ILE A 6 40.38 49.98 -11.54
CA ILE A 6 39.25 49.03 -11.73
C ILE A 6 39.20 48.11 -10.53
N LEU A 7 38.17 48.25 -9.70
CA LEU A 7 37.85 47.30 -8.60
C LEU A 7 37.14 46.11 -9.18
N LEU A 8 37.80 44.94 -9.26
CA LEU A 8 37.17 43.67 -9.67
C LEU A 8 36.42 43.11 -8.46
N LEU A 9 35.11 43.19 -8.43
CA LEU A 9 34.22 42.59 -7.43
C LEU A 9 34.08 41.11 -7.77
N CYS A 10 34.77 40.21 -7.10
CA CYS A 10 34.55 38.77 -7.20
C CYS A 10 33.27 38.38 -6.44
N LEU A 11 32.19 38.12 -7.17
CA LEU A 11 30.96 37.54 -6.64
C LEU A 11 31.24 36.06 -6.27
N ILE A 12 31.49 35.76 -5.02
CA ILE A 12 31.56 34.39 -4.51
C ILE A 12 30.14 33.88 -4.38
N ALA A 13 29.65 33.13 -5.38
CA ALA A 13 28.39 32.40 -5.31
C ALA A 13 28.56 31.24 -4.30
N THR A 14 28.07 31.40 -3.09
CA THR A 14 28.02 30.32 -2.10
C THR A 14 26.93 29.36 -2.53
N ALA A 15 27.30 28.25 -3.16
CA ALA A 15 26.40 27.14 -3.44
C ALA A 15 25.95 26.54 -2.10
N LEU A 16 24.74 26.85 -1.65
CA LEU A 16 24.11 26.16 -0.53
C LEU A 16 23.98 24.68 -0.89
N PRO A 17 24.40 23.74 0.01
CA PRO A 17 24.24 22.32 -0.27
C PRO A 17 22.73 22.02 -0.44
N ALA A 18 22.34 21.54 -1.61
CA ALA A 18 21.00 21.06 -1.86
C ALA A 18 20.72 19.93 -0.87
N ARG A 19 19.85 20.17 0.11
CA ARG A 19 19.42 19.15 1.06
C ARG A 19 18.69 18.08 0.25
N ALA A 20 19.27 16.91 0.11
CA ALA A 20 18.66 15.80 -0.60
C ALA A 20 17.23 15.57 -0.05
N ALA A 21 16.24 15.68 -0.91
CA ALA A 21 14.85 15.43 -0.53
C ALA A 21 14.75 14.01 0.02
N LYS A 22 14.01 13.85 1.14
CA LYS A 22 13.78 12.51 1.68
C LYS A 22 13.05 11.66 0.64
N PRO A 23 13.42 10.39 0.46
CA PRO A 23 12.76 9.53 -0.50
C PRO A 23 11.25 9.46 -0.21
N PRO A 24 10.40 9.53 -1.23
CA PRO A 24 8.96 9.41 -1.05
C PRO A 24 8.63 8.05 -0.45
N VAL A 25 7.63 8.01 0.43
CA VAL A 25 7.26 6.81 1.19
C VAL A 25 5.99 6.20 0.64
N ILE A 26 6.02 4.88 0.43
CA ILE A 26 4.84 4.04 0.24
C ILE A 26 4.58 3.32 1.57
N LEU A 27 3.45 3.61 2.20
CA LEU A 27 3.02 2.96 3.43
C LEU A 27 2.02 1.86 3.09
N VAL A 28 2.30 0.62 3.51
CA VAL A 28 1.37 -0.50 3.40
C VAL A 28 0.71 -0.72 4.75
N VAL A 29 -0.62 -0.61 4.79
CA VAL A 29 -1.47 -0.86 5.95
C VAL A 29 -2.33 -2.07 5.64
N GLY A 30 -1.97 -3.21 6.19
CA GLY A 30 -2.57 -4.49 5.84
C GLY A 30 -2.60 -5.47 7.01
N ASP A 31 -2.97 -6.69 6.69
CA ASP A 31 -3.03 -7.81 7.62
C ASP A 31 -1.91 -8.85 7.36
N SER A 32 -2.18 -10.14 7.61
CA SER A 32 -1.22 -11.24 7.44
C SER A 32 -0.73 -11.42 6.00
N LEU A 33 -1.56 -11.08 5.00
CA LEU A 33 -1.20 -11.21 3.59
C LEU A 33 -0.08 -10.23 3.21
N SER A 34 -0.09 -9.03 3.78
CA SER A 34 0.94 -8.02 3.57
C SER A 34 2.08 -8.10 4.59
N ALA A 35 1.82 -8.60 5.82
CA ALA A 35 2.85 -8.83 6.82
C ALA A 35 3.83 -9.95 6.42
N GLY A 36 3.42 -10.85 5.52
CA GLY A 36 4.22 -12.00 5.08
C GLY A 36 4.17 -13.16 6.08
N TYR A 37 2.99 -13.41 6.66
CA TYR A 37 2.78 -14.53 7.60
C TYR A 37 3.25 -15.85 7.02
N GLY A 38 4.03 -16.62 7.80
CA GLY A 38 4.56 -17.92 7.43
C GLY A 38 5.65 -17.93 6.35
N LEU A 39 6.11 -16.75 5.90
CA LEU A 39 7.17 -16.60 4.91
C LEU A 39 8.51 -16.26 5.57
N VAL A 40 9.60 -16.64 4.92
CA VAL A 40 10.93 -16.18 5.28
C VAL A 40 11.02 -14.66 5.02
N PRO A 41 11.68 -13.88 5.89
CA PRO A 41 11.87 -12.46 5.67
C PRO A 41 12.40 -12.15 4.27
N GLY A 42 11.80 -11.18 3.60
CA GLY A 42 12.18 -10.80 2.23
C GLY A 42 11.40 -11.49 1.12
N GLN A 43 10.63 -12.53 1.39
CA GLN A 43 9.84 -13.25 0.40
C GLN A 43 8.45 -12.65 0.14
N GLY A 44 7.87 -11.91 1.07
CA GLY A 44 6.53 -11.34 0.94
C GLY A 44 6.46 -10.27 -0.16
N TRP A 45 5.28 -10.09 -0.77
CA TRP A 45 5.07 -9.17 -1.89
C TRP A 45 5.49 -7.73 -1.56
N VAL A 46 5.35 -7.29 -0.31
CA VAL A 46 5.78 -5.93 0.11
C VAL A 46 7.31 -5.78 0.05
N ALA A 47 8.05 -6.82 0.43
CA ALA A 47 9.51 -6.81 0.32
C ALA A 47 9.95 -6.87 -1.16
N LEU A 48 9.26 -7.67 -1.97
CA LEU A 48 9.48 -7.75 -3.41
C LEU A 48 9.16 -6.41 -4.10
N LEU A 49 8.15 -5.66 -3.61
CA LEU A 49 7.85 -4.31 -4.09
C LEU A 49 9.05 -3.38 -3.90
N GLN A 50 9.68 -3.36 -2.72
CA GLN A 50 10.88 -2.55 -2.50
C GLN A 50 12.03 -2.93 -3.46
N GLN A 51 12.19 -4.23 -3.72
CA GLN A 51 13.20 -4.71 -4.67
C GLN A 51 12.89 -4.27 -6.10
N ARG A 52 11.62 -4.37 -6.54
CA ARG A 52 11.16 -3.95 -7.87
C ARG A 52 11.36 -2.45 -8.07
N LEU A 53 10.98 -1.63 -7.10
CA LEU A 53 11.18 -0.17 -7.15
C LEU A 53 12.66 0.17 -7.35
N LYS A 54 13.55 -0.43 -6.54
CA LYS A 54 14.99 -0.23 -6.66
C LYS A 54 15.51 -0.67 -8.05
N LYS A 55 15.09 -1.84 -8.54
CA LYS A 55 15.53 -2.38 -9.84
C LYS A 55 15.09 -1.47 -11.00
N GLN A 56 13.93 -0.82 -10.87
CA GLN A 56 13.39 0.07 -11.91
C GLN A 56 13.79 1.55 -11.73
N GLY A 57 14.67 1.86 -10.77
CA GLY A 57 15.21 3.22 -10.57
C GLY A 57 14.30 4.16 -9.80
N TYR A 58 13.20 3.68 -9.20
CA TYR A 58 12.36 4.52 -8.33
C TYR A 58 12.99 4.74 -6.97
N GLY A 59 13.04 6.00 -6.53
CA GLY A 59 13.61 6.39 -5.23
C GLY A 59 12.70 6.11 -4.03
N HIS A 60 11.54 5.47 -4.21
CA HIS A 60 10.55 5.25 -3.15
C HIS A 60 11.04 4.25 -2.09
N ARG A 61 10.74 4.56 -0.82
CA ARG A 61 10.94 3.66 0.33
C ARG A 61 9.59 3.04 0.73
N VAL A 62 9.55 1.72 0.81
CA VAL A 62 8.37 1.00 1.29
C VAL A 62 8.43 0.81 2.80
N VAL A 63 7.36 1.16 3.49
CA VAL A 63 7.15 0.90 4.92
C VAL A 63 6.00 -0.07 5.06
N ASN A 64 6.30 -1.28 5.55
CA ASN A 64 5.28 -2.25 5.87
C ASN A 64 4.80 -2.06 7.31
N ALA A 65 3.59 -1.52 7.47
CA ALA A 65 2.92 -1.36 8.75
C ALA A 65 1.78 -2.38 8.94
N SER A 66 1.85 -3.52 8.24
CA SER A 66 0.83 -4.57 8.32
C SER A 66 0.98 -5.40 9.59
N VAL A 67 -0.14 -5.86 10.13
CA VAL A 67 -0.19 -6.67 11.37
C VAL A 67 -1.06 -7.90 11.13
N SER A 68 -0.50 -9.10 11.34
CA SER A 68 -1.27 -10.35 11.17
C SER A 68 -2.50 -10.38 12.07
N GLY A 69 -3.65 -10.79 11.51
CA GLY A 69 -4.93 -10.82 12.22
C GLY A 69 -5.65 -9.48 12.32
N GLU A 70 -5.11 -8.42 11.71
CA GLU A 70 -5.66 -7.07 11.76
C GLU A 70 -7.02 -6.97 11.05
N THR A 71 -7.93 -6.22 11.65
CA THR A 71 -9.23 -5.86 11.08
C THR A 71 -9.24 -4.41 10.59
N THR A 72 -10.30 -4.04 9.89
CA THR A 72 -10.47 -2.63 9.49
C THR A 72 -10.58 -1.69 10.69
N ASP A 73 -11.15 -2.12 11.83
CA ASP A 73 -11.20 -1.33 13.08
C ASP A 73 -9.80 -1.06 13.63
N GLY A 74 -8.96 -2.09 13.73
CA GLY A 74 -7.59 -1.95 14.21
C GLY A 74 -6.74 -1.07 13.26
N GLY A 75 -6.92 -1.24 11.95
CA GLY A 75 -6.33 -0.36 10.96
C GLY A 75 -6.67 1.11 11.18
N VAL A 76 -7.95 1.44 11.40
CA VAL A 76 -8.40 2.81 11.71
C VAL A 76 -7.75 3.34 12.98
N ALA A 77 -7.68 2.52 14.04
CA ALA A 77 -7.15 2.95 15.34
C ALA A 77 -5.66 3.35 15.29
N ARG A 78 -4.86 2.75 14.39
CA ARG A 78 -3.41 3.00 14.34
C ARG A 78 -2.95 3.86 13.15
N LEU A 79 -3.85 4.14 12.18
CA LEU A 79 -3.48 4.83 10.95
C LEU A 79 -2.90 6.23 11.19
N ASP A 80 -3.54 7.04 12.06
CA ASP A 80 -3.12 8.43 12.31
C ASP A 80 -1.66 8.50 12.78
N ARG A 81 -1.26 7.60 13.68
CA ARG A 81 0.13 7.50 14.14
C ARG A 81 1.08 7.12 13.01
N ALA A 82 0.68 6.16 12.16
CA ALA A 82 1.52 5.73 11.03
C ALA A 82 1.69 6.87 10.01
N LEU A 83 0.62 7.60 9.69
CA LEU A 83 0.67 8.77 8.80
C LEU A 83 1.58 9.87 9.34
N ALA A 84 1.46 10.19 10.65
CA ALA A 84 2.28 11.22 11.29
C ALA A 84 3.78 10.88 11.28
N ILE A 85 4.14 9.62 11.55
CA ILE A 85 5.52 9.14 11.61
C ILE A 85 6.14 9.07 10.21
N HIS A 86 5.43 8.48 9.25
CA HIS A 86 6.01 8.10 7.96
C HIS A 86 5.79 9.14 6.87
N LYS A 87 4.78 10.01 7.00
CA LYS A 87 4.40 11.05 6.01
C LYS A 87 4.41 10.51 4.59
N PRO A 88 3.60 9.46 4.30
CA PRO A 88 3.64 8.78 3.03
C PRO A 88 3.10 9.64 1.89
N GLY A 89 3.67 9.50 0.70
CA GLY A 89 3.08 10.00 -0.54
C GLY A 89 2.04 9.05 -1.13
N ILE A 90 2.15 7.75 -0.80
CA ILE A 90 1.20 6.72 -1.22
C ILE A 90 0.87 5.84 -0.03
N VAL A 91 -0.41 5.52 0.17
CA VAL A 91 -0.89 4.52 1.14
C VAL A 91 -1.57 3.39 0.39
N ILE A 92 -1.09 2.17 0.60
CA ILE A 92 -1.74 0.95 0.12
C ILE A 92 -2.52 0.36 1.29
N ILE A 93 -3.85 0.22 1.13
CA ILE A 93 -4.75 -0.34 2.14
C ILE A 93 -5.12 -1.76 1.73
N GLU A 94 -4.71 -2.74 2.54
CA GLU A 94 -4.97 -4.16 2.34
C GLU A 94 -5.61 -4.73 3.62
N LEU A 95 -6.90 -4.46 3.83
CA LEU A 95 -7.64 -4.85 5.04
C LEU A 95 -9.07 -5.28 4.68
N GLY A 96 -9.66 -6.04 5.58
CA GLY A 96 -11.02 -6.58 5.48
C GLY A 96 -11.07 -8.11 5.49
N GLY A 97 -9.96 -8.79 5.21
CA GLY A 97 -9.89 -10.24 5.23
C GLY A 97 -10.35 -10.83 6.55
N ASN A 98 -9.80 -10.33 7.66
CA ASN A 98 -10.16 -10.79 9.01
C ASN A 98 -11.57 -10.39 9.43
N ASP A 99 -12.07 -9.25 8.94
CA ASP A 99 -13.47 -8.84 9.12
C ASP A 99 -14.41 -9.86 8.47
N GLY A 100 -14.11 -10.21 7.22
CA GLY A 100 -14.86 -11.20 6.46
C GLY A 100 -14.81 -12.60 7.07
N LEU A 101 -13.63 -13.06 7.51
CA LEU A 101 -13.47 -14.35 8.21
C LEU A 101 -14.21 -14.42 9.54
N ARG A 102 -14.53 -13.29 10.16
CA ARG A 102 -15.30 -13.19 11.40
C ARG A 102 -16.79 -12.88 11.15
N GLY A 103 -17.21 -12.76 9.89
CA GLY A 103 -18.59 -12.43 9.51
C GLY A 103 -19.04 -11.06 10.00
N LEU A 104 -18.14 -10.08 10.11
CA LEU A 104 -18.49 -8.75 10.57
C LEU A 104 -19.43 -8.05 9.56
N PRO A 105 -20.29 -7.13 10.04
CA PRO A 105 -21.21 -6.42 9.17
C PRO A 105 -20.48 -5.70 8.02
N VAL A 106 -20.91 -5.95 6.77
CA VAL A 106 -20.31 -5.34 5.55
C VAL A 106 -20.33 -3.82 5.62
N SER A 107 -21.40 -3.23 6.18
CA SER A 107 -21.50 -1.77 6.38
C SER A 107 -20.41 -1.21 7.31
N ARG A 108 -20.00 -1.95 8.34
CA ARG A 108 -18.91 -1.55 9.25
C ARG A 108 -17.57 -1.58 8.51
N VAL A 109 -17.31 -2.64 7.76
CA VAL A 109 -16.09 -2.77 6.94
C VAL A 109 -16.01 -1.62 5.93
N GLN A 110 -17.12 -1.33 5.25
CA GLN A 110 -17.20 -0.21 4.30
C GLN A 110 -16.92 1.14 4.96
N ALA A 111 -17.51 1.40 6.12
CA ALA A 111 -17.30 2.64 6.86
C ALA A 111 -15.83 2.81 7.29
N ASN A 112 -15.21 1.74 7.79
CA ASN A 112 -13.81 1.77 8.22
C ASN A 112 -12.85 1.94 7.04
N LEU A 113 -13.05 1.24 5.93
CA LEU A 113 -12.26 1.43 4.71
C LEU A 113 -12.40 2.87 4.18
N ALA A 114 -13.61 3.45 4.23
CA ALA A 114 -13.84 4.85 3.88
C ALA A 114 -13.06 5.81 4.79
N LEU A 115 -13.00 5.55 6.12
CA LEU A 115 -12.20 6.32 7.06
C LEU A 115 -10.70 6.21 6.76
N LEU A 116 -10.20 5.00 6.49
CA LEU A 116 -8.80 4.79 6.11
C LEU A 116 -8.43 5.58 4.86
N ILE A 117 -9.29 5.57 3.84
CA ILE A 117 -9.09 6.34 2.59
C ILE A 117 -9.09 7.84 2.87
N THR A 118 -10.09 8.34 3.57
CA THR A 118 -10.23 9.79 3.82
C THR A 118 -9.13 10.35 4.69
N LYS A 119 -8.70 9.64 5.75
CA LYS A 119 -7.57 10.02 6.60
C LYS A 119 -6.25 10.03 5.81
N SER A 120 -6.00 9.01 4.98
CA SER A 120 -4.80 8.95 4.14
C SER A 120 -4.74 10.14 3.17
N ARG A 121 -5.86 10.47 2.51
CA ARG A 121 -5.94 11.62 1.60
C ARG A 121 -5.81 12.96 2.32
N ALA A 122 -6.39 13.08 3.52
CA ALA A 122 -6.24 14.29 4.35
C ALA A 122 -4.78 14.53 4.77
N ALA A 123 -3.98 13.46 4.87
CA ALA A 123 -2.54 13.54 5.10
C ALA A 123 -1.72 13.82 3.82
N GLY A 124 -2.37 14.03 2.67
CA GLY A 124 -1.73 14.34 1.39
C GLY A 124 -1.26 13.10 0.59
N ALA A 125 -1.66 11.90 0.98
CA ALA A 125 -1.26 10.68 0.28
C ALA A 125 -2.25 10.30 -0.84
N GLU A 126 -1.72 9.78 -1.94
CA GLU A 126 -2.49 8.98 -2.89
C GLU A 126 -2.84 7.64 -2.25
N VAL A 127 -3.99 7.06 -2.64
CA VAL A 127 -4.47 5.80 -2.04
C VAL A 127 -4.66 4.75 -3.11
N LEU A 128 -4.14 3.54 -2.83
CA LEU A 128 -4.43 2.33 -3.56
C LEU A 128 -5.14 1.35 -2.62
N LEU A 129 -6.32 0.87 -3.02
CA LEU A 129 -7.10 -0.10 -2.26
C LEU A 129 -6.87 -1.51 -2.83
N LEU A 130 -6.56 -2.48 -1.96
CA LEU A 130 -6.45 -3.87 -2.37
C LEU A 130 -7.71 -4.62 -1.95
N ALA A 131 -8.45 -5.10 -2.94
CA ALA A 131 -9.68 -5.84 -2.73
C ALA A 131 -9.37 -7.26 -2.24
N ILE A 132 -10.05 -7.65 -1.17
CA ILE A 132 -9.94 -8.97 -0.56
C ILE A 132 -11.17 -9.80 -0.92
N ARG A 133 -10.98 -11.09 -1.13
CA ARG A 133 -12.04 -12.08 -1.29
C ARG A 133 -12.24 -12.83 0.01
N VAL A 134 -13.50 -13.00 0.40
CA VAL A 134 -13.85 -13.82 1.55
C VAL A 134 -14.34 -15.21 1.08
N PRO A 135 -14.23 -16.24 1.92
CA PRO A 135 -14.76 -17.57 1.60
C PRO A 135 -16.26 -17.56 1.31
N THR A 136 -16.69 -18.45 0.42
CA THR A 136 -18.08 -18.50 -0.05
C THR A 136 -19.06 -19.15 0.93
N ASN A 137 -18.57 -19.76 2.01
CA ASN A 137 -19.39 -20.41 3.04
C ASN A 137 -20.31 -19.46 3.83
N TYR A 138 -20.09 -18.13 3.74
CA TYR A 138 -21.00 -17.12 4.28
C TYR A 138 -22.22 -16.84 3.39
N GLY A 139 -22.33 -17.53 2.27
CA GLY A 139 -23.41 -17.38 1.30
C GLY A 139 -23.18 -16.24 0.29
N PRO A 140 -23.87 -16.32 -0.86
CA PRO A 140 -23.64 -15.40 -1.99
C PRO A 140 -23.99 -13.96 -1.66
N GLN A 141 -25.01 -13.71 -0.85
CA GLN A 141 -25.41 -12.36 -0.49
C GLN A 141 -24.28 -11.61 0.26
N TYR A 142 -23.72 -12.24 1.29
CA TYR A 142 -22.61 -11.65 2.05
C TYR A 142 -21.38 -11.47 1.18
N THR A 143 -20.98 -12.52 0.47
CA THR A 143 -19.76 -12.54 -0.36
C THR A 143 -19.79 -11.47 -1.46
N ASN A 144 -20.92 -11.36 -2.16
CA ASN A 144 -21.09 -10.37 -3.22
C ASN A 144 -21.09 -8.94 -2.65
N SER A 145 -21.83 -8.71 -1.55
CA SER A 145 -21.86 -7.41 -0.89
C SER A 145 -20.46 -7.02 -0.39
N PHE A 146 -19.70 -7.97 0.19
CA PHE A 146 -18.35 -7.75 0.66
C PHE A 146 -17.40 -7.36 -0.47
N GLN A 147 -17.47 -8.02 -1.61
CA GLN A 147 -16.64 -7.66 -2.77
C GLN A 147 -17.04 -6.32 -3.39
N GLN A 148 -18.34 -5.99 -3.34
CA GLN A 148 -18.86 -4.78 -3.94
C GLN A 148 -18.33 -3.51 -3.25
N ILE A 149 -18.11 -3.53 -1.91
CA ILE A 149 -17.65 -2.34 -1.19
C ILE A 149 -16.33 -1.79 -1.71
N TYR A 150 -15.40 -2.62 -2.15
CA TYR A 150 -14.12 -2.15 -2.70
C TYR A 150 -14.31 -1.39 -4.01
N ARG A 151 -15.18 -1.86 -4.89
CA ARG A 151 -15.51 -1.18 -6.16
C ARG A 151 -16.25 0.13 -5.91
N ASP A 152 -17.22 0.12 -4.99
CA ASP A 152 -17.98 1.32 -4.62
C ASP A 152 -17.10 2.40 -4.03
N LEU A 153 -16.20 2.02 -3.13
CA LEU A 153 -15.24 2.95 -2.53
C LEU A 153 -14.24 3.48 -3.56
N ALA A 154 -13.73 2.62 -4.45
CA ALA A 154 -12.81 3.04 -5.50
C ALA A 154 -13.48 4.07 -6.43
N THR A 155 -14.72 3.83 -6.84
CA THR A 155 -15.52 4.76 -7.65
C THR A 155 -15.83 6.05 -6.91
N LYS A 156 -16.33 5.95 -5.66
CA LYS A 156 -16.69 7.11 -4.82
C LYS A 156 -15.51 8.04 -4.60
N TYR A 157 -14.36 7.48 -4.30
CA TYR A 157 -13.16 8.27 -3.98
C TYR A 157 -12.23 8.48 -5.18
N ARG A 158 -12.54 7.93 -6.35
CA ARG A 158 -11.71 7.99 -7.57
C ARG A 158 -10.26 7.57 -7.29
N ILE A 159 -10.12 6.37 -6.71
CA ILE A 159 -8.82 5.76 -6.37
C ILE A 159 -8.64 4.44 -7.13
N GLY A 160 -7.38 4.01 -7.27
CA GLY A 160 -7.08 2.69 -7.82
C GLY A 160 -7.56 1.56 -6.91
N VAL A 161 -8.01 0.46 -7.52
CA VAL A 161 -8.32 -0.78 -6.82
C VAL A 161 -7.71 -1.97 -7.57
N ALA A 162 -7.01 -2.85 -6.84
CA ALA A 162 -6.49 -4.10 -7.38
C ALA A 162 -6.97 -5.29 -6.56
N ALA A 163 -7.16 -6.44 -7.18
CA ALA A 163 -7.31 -7.69 -6.45
C ALA A 163 -5.93 -8.17 -6.02
N LEU A 164 -5.66 -8.28 -4.70
CA LEU A 164 -4.38 -8.78 -4.24
C LEU A 164 -4.18 -10.24 -4.68
N VAL A 165 -5.16 -11.09 -4.40
CA VAL A 165 -5.21 -12.48 -4.84
C VAL A 165 -6.23 -12.57 -5.97
N ASP A 166 -5.74 -12.69 -7.19
CA ASP A 166 -6.60 -12.84 -8.37
C ASP A 166 -7.15 -14.27 -8.52
N PRO A 167 -8.08 -14.51 -9.45
CA PRO A 167 -8.64 -15.85 -9.67
C PRO A 167 -7.60 -16.90 -10.04
N GLN A 168 -6.53 -16.54 -10.75
CA GLN A 168 -5.48 -17.48 -11.17
C GLN A 168 -4.74 -18.04 -9.94
N VAL A 169 -4.43 -17.18 -8.97
CA VAL A 169 -3.82 -17.59 -7.71
C VAL A 169 -4.85 -18.28 -6.81
N ALA A 170 -6.04 -17.69 -6.67
CA ALA A 170 -7.07 -18.16 -5.74
C ALA A 170 -7.57 -19.57 -6.03
N LEU A 171 -7.58 -20.00 -7.30
CA LEU A 171 -8.07 -21.33 -7.71
C LEU A 171 -7.00 -22.42 -7.70
N ASN A 172 -5.74 -22.09 -7.37
CA ASN A 172 -4.64 -23.04 -7.39
C ASN A 172 -4.04 -23.22 -5.99
N LEU A 173 -4.40 -24.33 -5.33
CA LEU A 173 -3.92 -24.67 -3.98
C LEU A 173 -2.38 -24.75 -3.88
N ALA A 174 -1.66 -24.98 -4.98
CA ALA A 174 -0.20 -24.99 -4.99
C ALA A 174 0.43 -23.60 -4.67
N TYR A 175 -0.37 -22.54 -4.67
CA TYR A 175 0.05 -21.20 -4.28
C TYR A 175 -0.22 -20.85 -2.81
N PHE A 176 -0.82 -21.78 -2.06
CA PHE A 176 -1.14 -21.54 -0.65
C PHE A 176 -0.24 -22.33 0.29
N GLN A 177 -0.16 -21.87 1.50
CA GLN A 177 0.43 -22.59 2.63
C GLN A 177 -0.50 -23.74 3.05
N PRO A 178 -0.06 -24.68 3.92
CA PRO A 178 -0.89 -25.79 4.35
C PRO A 178 -2.23 -25.41 5.00
N ASP A 179 -2.35 -24.16 5.47
CA ASP A 179 -3.61 -23.62 6.04
C ASP A 179 -4.69 -23.30 4.99
N GLY A 180 -4.34 -23.30 3.70
CA GLY A 180 -5.25 -22.99 2.60
C GLY A 180 -5.72 -21.54 2.53
N ILE A 181 -5.18 -20.66 3.37
CA ILE A 181 -5.58 -19.26 3.49
C ILE A 181 -4.48 -18.32 3.02
N HIS A 182 -3.25 -18.54 3.48
CA HIS A 182 -2.13 -17.64 3.23
C HIS A 182 -1.35 -18.07 1.97
N PRO A 183 -1.15 -17.16 1.00
CA PRO A 183 -0.31 -17.45 -0.16
C PRO A 183 1.14 -17.77 0.25
N ASN A 184 1.71 -18.79 -0.36
CA ASN A 184 3.10 -19.19 -0.13
C ASN A 184 4.09 -18.32 -0.92
N ALA A 185 5.40 -18.60 -0.79
CA ALA A 185 6.45 -17.83 -1.46
C ALA A 185 6.33 -17.82 -3.00
N ARG A 186 5.81 -18.87 -3.61
CA ARG A 186 5.62 -18.96 -5.07
C ARG A 186 4.55 -17.99 -5.58
N ALA A 187 3.55 -17.66 -4.76
CA ALA A 187 2.48 -16.76 -5.11
C ALA A 187 2.91 -15.28 -5.02
N GLN A 188 3.89 -14.94 -4.18
CA GLN A 188 4.20 -13.55 -3.84
C GLN A 188 4.57 -12.66 -5.04
N PRO A 189 5.33 -13.14 -6.05
CA PRO A 189 5.57 -12.37 -7.27
C PRO A 189 4.27 -12.03 -8.03
N LEU A 190 3.32 -12.98 -8.09
CA LEU A 190 2.02 -12.79 -8.76
C LEU A 190 1.17 -11.76 -8.03
N LEU A 191 1.15 -11.81 -6.68
CA LEU A 191 0.48 -10.79 -5.87
C LEU A 191 1.06 -9.40 -6.16
N LEU A 192 2.39 -9.29 -6.22
CA LEU A 192 3.05 -8.03 -6.56
C LEU A 192 2.68 -7.57 -7.98
N ASP A 193 2.59 -8.47 -8.96
CA ASP A 193 2.20 -8.10 -10.32
C ASP A 193 0.79 -7.51 -10.36
N ASN A 194 -0.16 -8.09 -9.63
CA ASN A 194 -1.52 -7.56 -9.50
C ASN A 194 -1.54 -6.15 -8.90
N VAL A 195 -0.76 -5.93 -7.84
CA VAL A 195 -0.63 -4.60 -7.20
C VAL A 195 0.05 -3.61 -8.13
N TRP A 196 1.09 -4.04 -8.87
CA TRP A 196 1.92 -3.19 -9.71
C TRP A 196 1.13 -2.48 -10.81
N VAL A 197 0.16 -3.15 -11.41
CA VAL A 197 -0.68 -2.58 -12.48
C VAL A 197 -1.34 -1.26 -12.04
N GLN A 198 -1.83 -1.21 -10.80
CA GLN A 198 -2.51 -0.03 -10.25
C GLN A 198 -1.58 0.91 -9.50
N LEU A 199 -0.45 0.42 -9.01
CA LEU A 199 0.52 1.22 -8.27
C LEU A 199 1.43 2.04 -9.20
N SER A 200 1.92 1.44 -10.30
CA SER A 200 2.91 2.09 -11.18
C SER A 200 2.48 3.46 -11.72
N PRO A 201 1.19 3.73 -12.03
CA PRO A 201 0.76 5.07 -12.46
C PRO A 201 0.84 6.13 -11.35
N LEU A 202 0.89 5.73 -10.07
CA LEU A 202 1.01 6.64 -8.93
C LEU A 202 2.48 7.00 -8.62
N LEU A 203 3.43 6.24 -9.16
CA LEU A 203 4.85 6.46 -8.94
C LEU A 203 5.32 7.66 -9.76
N ARG A 204 5.90 8.65 -9.09
CA ARG A 204 6.59 9.77 -9.74
C ARG A 204 8.09 9.50 -9.74
N PRO A 205 8.77 9.77 -10.85
CA PRO A 205 10.23 9.64 -10.94
C PRO A 205 10.96 10.49 -9.90
#